data_9ded0935717505be77f0dda91a4af476
#
_entry.id   9ded0935717505be77f0dda91a4af476
#
_cell.length_a   1.000
_cell.length_b   1.000
_cell.length_c   1.000
_cell.angle_alpha   90.00
_cell.angle_beta   90.00
_cell.angle_gamma   90.00
#
_symmetry.space_group_name_H-M   'P 1'
#
loop_
_entity.id
_entity.type
_entity.pdbx_description
1 polymer ?
#
loop_
_entity_poly.entity_id
_entity_poly.type
_entity_poly.pdbx_seq_one_letter_code
_entity_poly.pdbx_strand_id
1 'polypeptide(L)'
;MSKMAIDIASSCSNRFLEGYTAILPPEQEDKLREIVGDWEKIMRPRVEQPDELLELARNDSVALLIVGDPMQATTHIDLEARCNELDINFNIVPGITATSLAVSLSGLQSYRFGRQVTIPYSYGSYLPTSPLEMIYKNYENNLHSLILFDLDPTGMGIENPRPMAPSNAISLLEKMEGKLVEKGENISCKVSDFEGILLTDISLDTQKIRSGKMSEISKLNDGRIHCLVIAAKMNQNEAEAFERRKIV
;
A
#
# COMPACT_ATOMS: atom_id res chain seq x y z
N MET A 1 -3.90 15.81 4.87
CA MET A 1 -2.55 16.27 5.24
C MET A 1 -2.55 16.79 6.67
N SER A 2 -1.41 16.70 7.39
CA SER A 2 -1.23 17.43 8.64
C SER A 2 -1.07 18.94 8.37
N LYS A 3 -1.36 19.77 9.40
CA LYS A 3 -1.15 21.22 9.26
C LYS A 3 0.31 21.55 8.92
N MET A 4 1.26 20.87 9.56
CA MET A 4 2.69 21.06 9.29
C MET A 4 3.04 20.74 7.83
N ALA A 5 2.47 19.67 7.27
CA ALA A 5 2.70 19.32 5.86
C ALA A 5 2.14 20.38 4.90
N ILE A 6 0.97 20.95 5.23
CA ILE A 6 0.37 22.05 4.44
C ILE A 6 1.26 23.29 4.51
N ASP A 7 1.62 23.72 5.71
CA ASP A 7 2.40 24.95 5.93
C ASP A 7 3.76 24.88 5.20
N ILE A 8 4.47 23.74 5.30
CA ILE A 8 5.75 23.53 4.63
C ILE A 8 5.58 23.45 3.11
N ALA A 9 4.66 22.62 2.62
CA ALA A 9 4.46 22.47 1.18
C ALA A 9 4.06 23.78 0.50
N SER A 10 3.17 24.57 1.15
CA SER A 10 2.75 25.87 0.63
C SER A 10 3.89 26.90 0.59
N SER A 11 4.87 26.80 1.48
CA SER A 11 6.03 27.69 1.54
C SER A 11 7.14 27.36 0.54
N CYS A 12 7.14 26.15 -0.03
CA CYS A 12 8.15 25.76 -1.00
C CYS A 12 7.93 26.41 -2.37
N SER A 13 9.03 26.74 -3.06
CA SER A 13 9.01 27.30 -4.41
C SER A 13 8.56 26.29 -5.45
N ASN A 14 9.03 25.05 -5.29
CA ASN A 14 8.74 23.94 -6.21
C ASN A 14 8.00 22.83 -5.48
N ARG A 15 6.95 22.32 -6.09
CA ARG A 15 6.13 21.23 -5.55
C ARG A 15 5.92 20.14 -6.59
N PHE A 16 6.18 18.90 -6.19
CA PHE A 16 6.00 17.72 -7.01
C PHE A 16 5.09 16.74 -6.27
N LEU A 17 4.17 16.10 -6.98
CA LEU A 17 3.37 15.00 -6.47
C LEU A 17 3.89 13.68 -7.05
N GLU A 18 4.28 12.77 -6.19
CA GLU A 18 4.63 11.42 -6.58
C GLU A 18 3.40 10.67 -7.08
N GLY A 19 3.50 10.08 -8.27
CA GLY A 19 2.35 9.53 -8.99
C GLY A 19 2.34 8.01 -9.15
N TYR A 20 3.19 7.24 -8.45
CA TYR A 20 3.35 5.81 -8.74
C TYR A 20 3.21 4.86 -7.53
N THR A 21 3.51 5.26 -6.29
CA THR A 21 3.38 4.36 -5.13
C THR A 21 1.98 4.32 -4.56
N ALA A 22 1.17 5.34 -4.82
CA ALA A 22 -0.21 5.43 -4.36
C ALA A 22 -1.06 6.21 -5.36
N ILE A 23 -2.37 6.16 -5.16
CA ILE A 23 -3.34 6.89 -6.01
C ILE A 23 -4.00 7.97 -5.19
N LEU A 24 -3.92 9.21 -5.67
CA LEU A 24 -4.77 10.30 -5.23
C LEU A 24 -5.94 10.41 -6.21
N PRO A 25 -7.21 10.26 -5.77
CA PRO A 25 -8.34 10.44 -6.66
C PRO A 25 -8.37 11.84 -7.26
N PRO A 26 -8.83 12.02 -8.53
CA PRO A 26 -8.82 13.33 -9.20
C PRO A 26 -9.48 14.44 -8.39
N GLU A 27 -10.60 14.15 -7.75
CA GLU A 27 -11.31 15.09 -6.88
C GLU A 27 -10.52 15.51 -5.63
N GLN A 28 -9.51 14.71 -5.25
CA GLN A 28 -8.58 15.06 -4.16
C GLN A 28 -7.34 15.78 -4.69
N GLU A 29 -6.97 15.58 -5.95
CA GLU A 29 -5.91 16.35 -6.61
C GLU A 29 -6.28 17.83 -6.70
N ASP A 30 -7.53 18.14 -7.07
CA ASP A 30 -8.04 19.51 -7.12
C ASP A 30 -8.01 20.18 -5.74
N LYS A 31 -8.49 19.48 -4.72
CA LYS A 31 -8.43 19.96 -3.32
C LYS A 31 -6.99 20.17 -2.84
N LEU A 32 -6.06 19.29 -3.26
CA LEU A 32 -4.64 19.46 -2.91
C LEU A 32 -4.08 20.74 -3.52
N ARG A 33 -4.41 21.06 -4.78
CA ARG A 33 -4.01 22.32 -5.44
C ARG A 33 -4.56 23.56 -4.72
N GLU A 34 -5.82 23.50 -4.30
CA GLU A 34 -6.44 24.60 -3.53
C GLU A 34 -5.71 24.83 -2.20
N ILE A 35 -5.17 23.77 -1.57
CA ILE A 35 -4.55 23.84 -0.24
C ILE A 35 -3.07 24.25 -0.29
N VAL A 36 -2.29 23.67 -1.19
CA VAL A 36 -0.83 23.85 -1.21
C VAL A 36 -0.32 24.65 -2.42
N GLY A 37 -1.19 24.99 -3.37
CA GLY A 37 -0.85 25.61 -4.65
C GLY A 37 -0.52 24.58 -5.73
N ASP A 38 -0.05 25.07 -6.89
CA ASP A 38 0.27 24.23 -8.05
C ASP A 38 1.44 23.28 -7.77
N TRP A 39 1.37 22.11 -8.36
CA TRP A 39 2.39 21.07 -8.31
C TRP A 39 2.44 20.30 -9.64
N GLU A 40 3.57 19.68 -9.92
CA GLU A 40 3.77 18.78 -11.06
C GLU A 40 3.74 17.32 -10.59
N LYS A 41 3.02 16.45 -11.32
CA LYS A 41 3.05 15.00 -11.05
C LYS A 41 4.30 14.40 -11.67
N ILE A 42 5.06 13.64 -10.86
CA ILE A 42 6.28 12.98 -11.30
C ILE A 42 6.20 11.48 -11.05
N MET A 43 6.81 10.72 -11.95
CA MET A 43 6.80 9.26 -11.94
C MET A 43 8.13 8.69 -11.43
N ARG A 44 8.18 7.37 -11.21
CA ARG A 44 9.32 6.66 -10.62
C ARG A 44 10.69 7.08 -11.16
N PRO A 45 10.93 7.18 -12.49
CA PRO A 45 12.26 7.55 -12.99
C PRO A 45 12.78 8.88 -12.45
N ARG A 46 11.91 9.90 -12.31
CA ARG A 46 12.32 11.23 -11.79
C ARG A 46 12.50 11.25 -10.27
N VAL A 47 11.93 10.29 -9.56
CA VAL A 47 12.12 10.15 -8.10
C VAL A 47 13.32 9.27 -7.78
N GLU A 48 13.52 8.16 -8.48
CA GLU A 48 14.63 7.23 -8.26
C GLU A 48 15.94 7.68 -8.94
N GLN A 49 15.85 8.56 -9.95
CA GLN A 49 16.98 9.26 -10.55
C GLN A 49 16.79 10.77 -10.34
N PRO A 50 16.98 11.28 -9.11
CA PRO A 50 16.49 12.57 -8.68
C PRO A 50 17.42 13.75 -9.02
N ASP A 51 18.33 13.62 -10.00
CA ASP A 51 19.34 14.64 -10.29
C ASP A 51 18.72 16.02 -10.52
N GLU A 52 17.59 16.10 -11.23
CA GLU A 52 16.84 17.34 -11.46
C GLU A 52 16.29 17.92 -10.15
N LEU A 53 15.68 17.07 -9.30
CA LEU A 53 15.12 17.50 -8.01
C LEU A 53 16.22 17.99 -7.07
N LEU A 54 17.36 17.30 -7.05
CA LEU A 54 18.52 17.66 -6.24
C LEU A 54 19.15 18.97 -6.69
N GLU A 55 19.23 19.20 -8.00
CA GLU A 55 19.75 20.47 -8.53
C GLU A 55 18.83 21.65 -8.20
N LEU A 56 17.50 21.46 -8.28
CA LEU A 56 16.54 22.46 -7.82
C LEU A 56 16.68 22.72 -6.32
N ALA A 57 16.84 21.64 -5.51
CA ALA A 57 16.93 21.76 -4.06
C ALA A 57 18.22 22.43 -3.55
N ARG A 58 19.25 22.57 -4.38
CA ARG A 58 20.45 23.34 -4.03
C ARG A 58 20.21 24.85 -4.02
N ASN A 59 19.27 25.31 -4.80
CA ASN A 59 19.04 26.74 -5.02
C ASN A 59 17.72 27.21 -4.46
N ASP A 60 16.74 26.30 -4.35
CA ASP A 60 15.36 26.59 -3.97
C ASP A 60 14.81 25.55 -2.99
N SER A 61 13.67 25.85 -2.41
CA SER A 61 12.90 24.88 -1.60
C SER A 61 12.05 23.98 -2.50
N VAL A 62 12.17 22.68 -2.28
CA VAL A 62 11.45 21.64 -3.03
C VAL A 62 10.60 20.82 -2.07
N ALA A 63 9.31 20.67 -2.36
CA ALA A 63 8.42 19.74 -1.67
C ALA A 63 8.07 18.55 -2.58
N LEU A 64 8.41 17.34 -2.16
CA LEU A 64 7.89 16.10 -2.75
C LEU A 64 6.69 15.64 -1.93
N LEU A 65 5.51 15.74 -2.53
CA LEU A 65 4.23 15.35 -1.93
C LEU A 65 4.00 13.86 -2.17
N ILE A 66 3.73 13.12 -1.09
CA ILE A 66 3.49 11.67 -1.12
C ILE A 66 2.09 11.38 -0.58
N VAL A 67 1.36 10.52 -1.26
CA VAL A 67 0.05 10.05 -0.78
C VAL A 67 0.28 9.02 0.32
N GLY A 68 0.05 9.40 1.57
CA GLY A 68 0.34 8.57 2.74
C GLY A 68 1.50 9.10 3.57
N ASP A 69 2.37 8.22 4.01
CA ASP A 69 3.60 8.56 4.72
C ASP A 69 4.80 8.43 3.76
N PRO A 70 5.70 9.43 3.70
CA PRO A 70 6.77 9.45 2.70
C PRO A 70 7.82 8.36 2.89
N MET A 71 7.88 7.70 4.05
CA MET A 71 8.90 6.70 4.36
C MET A 71 8.31 5.28 4.52
N GLN A 72 7.01 5.08 4.25
CA GLN A 72 6.34 3.79 4.40
C GLN A 72 6.08 3.12 3.04
N ALA A 73 6.51 1.85 2.92
CA ALA A 73 6.34 1.02 1.72
C ALA A 73 6.94 1.65 0.44
N THR A 74 8.09 2.30 0.57
CA THR A 74 8.77 3.06 -0.48
C THR A 74 10.30 2.93 -0.40
N THR A 75 11.01 3.45 -1.40
CA THR A 75 12.47 3.51 -1.49
C THR A 75 13.05 4.90 -1.21
N HIS A 76 12.26 5.85 -0.71
CA HIS A 76 12.66 7.27 -0.53
C HIS A 76 13.83 7.49 0.44
N ILE A 77 14.22 6.48 1.21
CA ILE A 77 15.44 6.52 2.02
C ILE A 77 16.70 6.76 1.16
N ASP A 78 16.68 6.34 -0.10
CA ASP A 78 17.78 6.61 -1.04
C ASP A 78 17.85 8.11 -1.38
N LEU A 79 16.72 8.78 -1.53
CA LEU A 79 16.67 10.23 -1.75
C LEU A 79 17.25 11.00 -0.56
N GLU A 80 16.92 10.59 0.68
CA GLU A 80 17.50 11.15 1.89
C GLU A 80 19.03 11.01 1.91
N ALA A 81 19.54 9.80 1.58
CA ALA A 81 20.97 9.54 1.51
C ALA A 81 21.68 10.46 0.50
N ARG A 82 21.12 10.62 -0.70
CA ARG A 82 21.66 11.50 -1.75
C ARG A 82 21.63 12.99 -1.36
N CYS A 83 20.56 13.44 -0.69
CA CYS A 83 20.51 14.80 -0.16
C CYS A 83 21.63 15.04 0.85
N ASN A 84 21.87 14.09 1.74
CA ASN A 84 22.92 14.17 2.74
C ASN A 84 24.32 14.19 2.12
N GLU A 85 24.57 13.39 1.08
CA GLU A 85 25.84 13.39 0.33
C GLU A 85 26.15 14.74 -0.36
N LEU A 86 25.11 15.51 -0.68
CA LEU A 86 25.20 16.79 -1.39
C LEU A 86 25.04 18.01 -0.47
N ASP A 87 25.02 17.81 0.86
CA ASP A 87 24.77 18.86 1.86
C ASP A 87 23.43 19.60 1.64
N ILE A 88 22.44 18.91 1.07
CA ILE A 88 21.08 19.44 0.91
C ILE A 88 20.28 19.11 2.17
N ASN A 89 19.70 20.14 2.79
CA ASN A 89 18.85 19.92 3.97
C ASN A 89 17.59 19.12 3.60
N PHE A 90 17.39 17.98 4.26
CA PHE A 90 16.26 17.08 4.02
C PHE A 90 15.36 17.02 5.25
N ASN A 91 14.07 17.26 5.06
CA ASN A 91 13.09 17.24 6.14
C ASN A 91 11.94 16.29 5.83
N ILE A 92 11.67 15.34 6.74
CA ILE A 92 10.57 14.39 6.62
C ILE A 92 9.38 14.88 7.42
N VAL A 93 8.25 15.06 6.76
CA VAL A 93 6.98 15.38 7.43
C VAL A 93 6.10 14.12 7.42
N PRO A 94 5.89 13.45 8.57
CA PRO A 94 5.12 12.22 8.62
C PRO A 94 3.69 12.40 8.16
N GLY A 95 3.16 11.39 7.49
CA GLY A 95 1.79 11.31 7.01
C GLY A 95 1.01 10.13 7.60
N ILE A 96 -0.29 10.07 7.29
CA ILE A 96 -1.13 8.95 7.65
C ILE A 96 -1.06 7.93 6.52
N THR A 97 -0.51 6.76 6.81
CA THR A 97 -0.33 5.70 5.82
C THR A 97 -1.47 4.68 5.84
N ALA A 98 -1.81 4.12 4.67
CA ALA A 98 -2.76 3.03 4.54
C ALA A 98 -2.35 1.80 5.37
N THR A 99 -1.05 1.58 5.60
CA THR A 99 -0.56 0.45 6.39
C THR A 99 -1.02 0.50 7.84
N SER A 100 -0.93 1.66 8.50
CA SER A 100 -1.43 1.82 9.87
C SER A 100 -2.96 1.93 9.92
N LEU A 101 -3.58 2.61 8.95
CA LEU A 101 -5.04 2.69 8.89
C LEU A 101 -5.70 1.33 8.69
N ALA A 102 -5.17 0.48 7.81
CA ALA A 102 -5.68 -0.86 7.58
C ALA A 102 -5.64 -1.70 8.85
N VAL A 103 -4.52 -1.66 9.57
CA VAL A 103 -4.39 -2.35 10.87
C VAL A 103 -5.43 -1.84 11.87
N SER A 104 -5.55 -0.52 12.04
CA SER A 104 -6.49 0.09 13.00
C SER A 104 -7.95 -0.20 12.67
N LEU A 105 -8.32 -0.17 11.39
CA LEU A 105 -9.70 -0.33 10.92
C LEU A 105 -10.13 -1.80 10.81
N SER A 106 -9.17 -2.73 10.72
CA SER A 106 -9.46 -4.17 10.63
C SER A 106 -10.24 -4.70 11.83
N GLY A 107 -10.04 -4.11 13.01
CA GLY A 107 -10.59 -4.59 14.28
C GLY A 107 -9.77 -5.71 14.91
N LEU A 108 -8.62 -6.04 14.32
CA LEU A 108 -7.65 -6.97 14.90
C LEU A 108 -6.61 -6.22 15.74
N GLN A 109 -6.01 -6.90 16.69
CA GLN A 109 -5.05 -6.28 17.60
C GLN A 109 -3.73 -5.95 16.88
N SER A 110 -3.33 -4.68 16.86
CA SER A 110 -2.19 -4.18 16.07
C SER A 110 -0.86 -4.87 16.38
N TYR A 111 -0.63 -5.28 17.63
CA TYR A 111 0.58 -6.00 18.06
C TYR A 111 0.61 -7.49 17.63
N ARG A 112 -0.45 -7.98 16.99
CA ARG A 112 -0.53 -9.32 16.43
C ARG A 112 -0.33 -9.38 14.91
N PHE A 113 0.15 -8.29 14.30
CA PHE A 113 0.53 -8.29 12.90
C PHE A 113 1.98 -8.71 12.73
N GLY A 114 2.20 -9.59 11.75
CA GLY A 114 3.52 -10.01 11.32
C GLY A 114 4.07 -9.12 10.20
N ARG A 115 4.98 -9.70 9.41
CA ARG A 115 5.58 -8.97 8.28
C ARG A 115 4.50 -8.59 7.26
N GLN A 116 4.49 -7.32 6.88
CA GLN A 116 3.68 -6.80 5.78
C GLN A 116 4.11 -7.41 4.45
N VAL A 117 3.14 -7.69 3.58
CA VAL A 117 3.35 -8.35 2.29
C VAL A 117 2.74 -7.51 1.17
N THR A 118 3.40 -7.47 0.02
CA THR A 118 2.84 -6.90 -1.22
C THR A 118 2.63 -8.01 -2.23
N ILE A 119 1.44 -8.09 -2.83
CA ILE A 119 1.14 -8.97 -3.95
C ILE A 119 1.49 -8.23 -5.24
N PRO A 120 2.52 -8.64 -5.99
CA PRO A 120 2.87 -8.02 -7.25
C PRO A 120 1.93 -8.48 -8.38
N TYR A 121 1.83 -7.70 -9.45
CA TYR A 121 1.34 -8.22 -10.71
C TYR A 121 2.28 -9.31 -11.25
N SER A 122 1.73 -10.25 -12.03
CA SER A 122 2.55 -11.23 -12.73
C SER A 122 3.13 -10.64 -14.03
N TYR A 123 4.43 -10.83 -14.26
CA TYR A 123 5.11 -10.36 -15.46
C TYR A 123 5.36 -11.56 -16.40
N GLY A 124 4.55 -11.68 -17.45
CA GLY A 124 4.62 -12.85 -18.34
C GLY A 124 4.40 -14.15 -17.58
N SER A 125 5.38 -15.05 -17.60
CA SER A 125 5.37 -16.30 -16.84
C SER A 125 5.92 -16.18 -15.43
N TYR A 126 6.51 -15.02 -15.07
CA TYR A 126 7.10 -14.80 -13.75
C TYR A 126 6.05 -14.43 -12.72
N LEU A 127 5.91 -15.29 -11.72
CA LEU A 127 5.11 -15.05 -10.52
C LEU A 127 5.91 -15.58 -9.32
N PRO A 128 6.41 -14.68 -8.44
CA PRO A 128 7.14 -15.09 -7.24
C PRO A 128 6.18 -15.77 -6.25
N THR A 129 6.65 -16.78 -5.52
CA THR A 129 5.87 -17.43 -4.45
C THR A 129 6.12 -16.83 -3.07
N SER A 130 7.17 -16.02 -2.93
CA SER A 130 7.59 -15.42 -1.65
C SER A 130 6.51 -14.61 -0.91
N PRO A 131 5.55 -13.89 -1.55
CA PRO A 131 4.48 -13.26 -0.84
C PRO A 131 3.62 -14.25 -0.05
N LEU A 132 3.22 -15.36 -0.68
CA LEU A 132 2.41 -16.38 -0.02
C LEU A 132 3.20 -17.15 1.05
N GLU A 133 4.49 -17.44 0.81
CA GLU A 133 5.38 -18.04 1.80
C GLU A 133 5.48 -17.17 3.07
N MET A 134 5.53 -15.85 2.92
CA MET A 134 5.53 -14.92 4.07
C MET A 134 4.18 -14.90 4.81
N ILE A 135 3.07 -14.99 4.08
CA ILE A 135 1.73 -15.11 4.66
C ILE A 135 1.65 -16.38 5.50
N TYR A 136 2.11 -17.53 4.98
CA TYR A 136 2.14 -18.78 5.74
C TYR A 136 3.02 -18.66 6.99
N LYS A 137 4.20 -18.09 6.89
CA LYS A 137 5.08 -17.86 8.06
C LYS A 137 4.41 -17.00 9.14
N ASN A 138 3.71 -15.94 8.76
CA ASN A 138 2.94 -15.15 9.72
C ASN A 138 1.84 -16.00 10.34
N TYR A 139 1.07 -16.71 9.52
CA TYR A 139 -0.08 -17.54 9.98
C TYR A 139 0.36 -18.63 10.95
N GLU A 140 1.44 -19.35 10.66
CA GLU A 140 2.02 -20.39 11.53
C GLU A 140 2.53 -19.83 12.86
N ASN A 141 3.00 -18.59 12.87
CA ASN A 141 3.37 -17.86 14.09
C ASN A 141 2.17 -17.18 14.78
N ASN A 142 0.96 -17.45 14.33
CA ASN A 142 -0.28 -16.84 14.85
C ASN A 142 -0.28 -15.30 14.74
N LEU A 143 0.26 -14.77 13.66
CA LEU A 143 0.28 -13.36 13.32
C LEU A 143 -0.59 -13.07 12.09
N HIS A 144 -1.37 -11.99 12.16
CA HIS A 144 -2.13 -11.50 11.03
C HIS A 144 -1.20 -10.93 9.95
N SER A 145 -1.62 -11.00 8.69
CA SER A 145 -0.85 -10.44 7.57
C SER A 145 -1.58 -9.25 6.97
N LEU A 146 -0.93 -8.08 6.95
CA LEU A 146 -1.36 -6.98 6.11
C LEU A 146 -0.82 -7.20 4.71
N ILE A 147 -1.71 -7.13 3.71
CA ILE A 147 -1.41 -7.37 2.31
C ILE A 147 -1.75 -6.13 1.51
N LEU A 148 -0.74 -5.53 0.91
CA LEU A 148 -0.87 -4.45 -0.05
C LEU A 148 -0.98 -5.02 -1.46
N PHE A 149 -1.76 -4.36 -2.31
CA PHE A 149 -1.91 -4.73 -3.71
C PHE A 149 -1.05 -3.79 -4.56
N ASP A 150 -0.28 -4.37 -5.45
CA ASP A 150 0.53 -3.62 -6.42
C ASP A 150 -0.36 -2.76 -7.31
N LEU A 151 0.14 -1.61 -7.69
CA LEU A 151 -0.53 -0.61 -8.52
C LEU A 151 0.07 -0.51 -9.92
N ASP A 152 1.18 -1.22 -10.20
CA ASP A 152 1.90 -1.11 -11.46
C ASP A 152 2.02 -2.43 -12.20
N PRO A 153 1.13 -2.72 -13.16
CA PRO A 153 1.22 -3.94 -13.97
C PRO A 153 2.50 -4.05 -14.80
N THR A 154 3.23 -2.96 -15.00
CA THR A 154 4.46 -2.94 -15.81
C THR A 154 5.72 -3.09 -14.95
N GLY A 155 5.65 -2.77 -13.66
CA GLY A 155 6.78 -2.73 -12.74
C GLY A 155 7.74 -1.56 -12.98
N MET A 156 7.48 -0.71 -13.98
CA MET A 156 8.39 0.37 -14.39
C MET A 156 8.07 1.71 -13.70
N GLY A 157 6.87 1.88 -13.14
CA GLY A 157 6.44 3.13 -12.49
C GLY A 157 6.36 4.33 -13.43
N ILE A 158 6.10 4.10 -14.71
CA ILE A 158 6.00 5.14 -15.75
C ILE A 158 4.54 5.45 -16.07
N GLU A 159 3.70 4.42 -16.10
CA GLU A 159 2.27 4.57 -16.36
C GLU A 159 1.49 4.97 -15.10
N ASN A 160 0.30 5.53 -15.31
CA ASN A 160 -0.62 5.78 -14.19
C ASN A 160 -0.94 4.48 -13.46
N PRO A 161 -0.96 4.51 -12.11
CA PRO A 161 -1.27 3.34 -11.30
C PRO A 161 -2.61 2.71 -11.68
N ARG A 162 -2.66 1.38 -11.68
CA ARG A 162 -3.86 0.57 -11.91
C ARG A 162 -4.16 -0.24 -10.66
N PRO A 163 -5.20 0.10 -9.90
CA PRO A 163 -5.56 -0.66 -8.72
C PRO A 163 -5.86 -2.12 -9.05
N MET A 164 -5.27 -3.03 -8.30
CA MET A 164 -5.55 -4.45 -8.41
C MET A 164 -6.90 -4.76 -7.76
N ALA A 165 -7.79 -5.46 -8.49
CA ALA A 165 -9.07 -5.92 -7.94
C ALA A 165 -8.85 -7.08 -6.95
N PRO A 166 -9.72 -7.23 -5.93
CA PRO A 166 -9.65 -8.35 -4.98
C PRO A 166 -9.62 -9.73 -5.64
N SER A 167 -10.42 -9.93 -6.69
CA SER A 167 -10.44 -11.18 -7.48
C SER A 167 -9.07 -11.49 -8.10
N ASN A 168 -8.38 -10.48 -8.61
CA ASN A 168 -7.05 -10.65 -9.21
C ASN A 168 -6.01 -11.00 -8.14
N ALA A 169 -6.01 -10.29 -7.01
CA ALA A 169 -5.09 -10.55 -5.90
C ALA A 169 -5.24 -11.99 -5.37
N ILE A 170 -6.48 -12.43 -5.16
CA ILE A 170 -6.77 -13.78 -4.66
C ILE A 170 -6.38 -14.84 -5.71
N SER A 171 -6.70 -14.62 -6.99
CA SER A 171 -6.26 -15.51 -8.06
C SER A 171 -4.74 -15.63 -8.16
N LEU A 172 -4.00 -14.55 -7.91
CA LEU A 172 -2.52 -14.60 -7.86
C LEU A 172 -2.04 -15.44 -6.67
N LEU A 173 -2.65 -15.30 -5.48
CA LEU A 173 -2.33 -16.15 -4.32
C LEU A 173 -2.63 -17.63 -4.60
N GLU A 174 -3.75 -17.96 -5.23
CA GLU A 174 -4.09 -19.33 -5.61
C GLU A 174 -3.09 -19.92 -6.63
N LYS A 175 -2.61 -19.11 -7.58
CA LYS A 175 -1.54 -19.53 -8.51
C LYS A 175 -0.21 -19.73 -7.79
N MET A 176 0.12 -18.89 -6.80
CA MET A 176 1.30 -19.08 -5.96
C MET A 176 1.19 -20.38 -5.16
N GLU A 177 -0.01 -20.66 -4.59
CA GLU A 177 -0.31 -21.92 -3.90
C GLU A 177 -0.06 -23.13 -4.80
N GLY A 178 -0.60 -23.14 -6.03
CA GLY A 178 -0.36 -24.20 -7.00
C GLY A 178 1.13 -24.45 -7.24
N LYS A 179 1.92 -23.37 -7.42
CA LYS A 179 3.38 -23.50 -7.60
C LYS A 179 4.10 -24.07 -6.37
N LEU A 180 3.65 -23.74 -5.16
CA LEU A 180 4.23 -24.30 -3.93
C LEU A 180 3.92 -25.79 -3.81
N VAL A 181 2.68 -26.20 -4.12
CA VAL A 181 2.28 -27.61 -4.16
C VAL A 181 3.09 -28.40 -5.19
N GLU A 182 3.29 -27.85 -6.39
CA GLU A 182 4.12 -28.45 -7.44
C GLU A 182 5.58 -28.65 -6.99
N LYS A 183 6.09 -27.78 -6.13
CA LYS A 183 7.43 -27.89 -5.52
C LYS A 183 7.49 -28.88 -4.34
N GLY A 184 6.35 -29.45 -3.93
CA GLY A 184 6.26 -30.37 -2.80
C GLY A 184 6.22 -29.68 -1.44
N GLU A 185 5.95 -28.38 -1.39
CA GLU A 185 5.81 -27.64 -0.13
C GLU A 185 4.51 -28.05 0.59
N ASN A 186 4.58 -28.13 1.91
CA ASN A 186 3.40 -28.41 2.74
C ASN A 186 2.59 -27.12 2.95
N ILE A 187 1.30 -27.19 2.66
CA ILE A 187 0.39 -26.05 2.78
C ILE A 187 -0.44 -26.20 4.05
N SER A 188 -0.29 -25.29 5.00
CA SER A 188 -0.98 -25.32 6.28
C SER A 188 -2.46 -24.95 6.17
N CYS A 189 -2.84 -24.15 5.17
CA CYS A 189 -4.22 -23.73 4.91
C CYS A 189 -4.34 -23.36 3.43
N LYS A 190 -5.44 -23.73 2.78
CA LYS A 190 -5.69 -23.32 1.39
C LYS A 190 -6.00 -21.82 1.34
N VAL A 191 -5.56 -21.16 0.28
CA VAL A 191 -5.83 -19.72 0.07
C VAL A 191 -7.33 -19.42 0.15
N SER A 192 -8.17 -20.24 -0.46
CA SER A 192 -9.64 -20.09 -0.43
C SER A 192 -10.27 -20.10 0.96
N ASP A 193 -9.61 -20.76 1.91
CA ASP A 193 -10.12 -21.02 3.26
C ASP A 193 -9.66 -20.00 4.29
N PHE A 194 -8.65 -19.18 3.98
CA PHE A 194 -8.24 -18.09 4.85
C PHE A 194 -9.41 -17.14 5.14
N GLU A 195 -9.50 -16.73 6.39
CA GLU A 195 -10.37 -15.62 6.80
C GLU A 195 -9.67 -14.30 6.52
N GLY A 196 -10.35 -13.42 5.80
CA GLY A 196 -9.80 -12.13 5.39
C GLY A 196 -10.70 -10.96 5.72
N ILE A 197 -10.11 -9.78 5.80
CA ILE A 197 -10.80 -8.51 5.94
C ILE A 197 -10.34 -7.62 4.77
N LEU A 198 -11.27 -7.35 3.85
CA LEU A 198 -11.04 -6.44 2.73
C LEU A 198 -11.36 -5.01 3.18
N LEU A 199 -10.39 -4.15 3.02
CA LEU A 199 -10.54 -2.72 3.24
C LEU A 199 -10.53 -2.03 1.87
N THR A 200 -11.59 -1.32 1.59
CA THR A 200 -11.82 -0.66 0.29
C THR A 200 -11.93 0.84 0.51
N ASP A 201 -11.24 1.63 -0.31
CA ASP A 201 -11.33 3.09 -0.36
C ASP A 201 -11.17 3.76 1.02
N ILE A 202 -10.18 3.33 1.80
CA ILE A 202 -9.94 3.82 3.16
C ILE A 202 -9.86 5.35 3.18
N SER A 203 -10.57 5.98 4.09
CA SER A 203 -10.67 7.44 4.29
C SER A 203 -11.41 8.21 3.20
N LEU A 204 -12.11 7.53 2.30
CA LEU A 204 -13.05 8.15 1.36
C LEU A 204 -14.50 7.91 1.83
N ASP A 205 -15.45 8.67 1.30
CA ASP A 205 -16.89 8.51 1.60
C ASP A 205 -17.42 7.12 1.15
N THR A 206 -16.71 6.48 0.22
CA THR A 206 -16.99 5.13 -0.29
C THR A 206 -16.34 4.02 0.53
N GLN A 207 -15.69 4.34 1.67
CA GLN A 207 -15.00 3.36 2.52
C GLN A 207 -15.89 2.19 2.88
N LYS A 208 -15.38 0.97 2.68
CA LYS A 208 -16.01 -0.28 3.12
C LYS A 208 -14.98 -1.19 3.77
N ILE A 209 -15.40 -1.85 4.85
CA ILE A 209 -14.59 -2.84 5.56
C ILE A 209 -15.46 -4.10 5.70
N ARG A 210 -15.04 -5.17 5.05
CA ARG A 210 -15.82 -6.41 4.96
C ARG A 210 -14.95 -7.62 5.25
N SER A 211 -15.47 -8.53 6.06
CA SER A 211 -14.81 -9.78 6.43
C SER A 211 -15.50 -10.99 5.84
N GLY A 212 -14.75 -12.03 5.59
CA GLY A 212 -15.27 -13.31 5.07
C GLY A 212 -14.12 -14.24 4.67
N LYS A 213 -14.47 -15.38 4.10
CA LYS A 213 -13.47 -16.24 3.46
C LYS A 213 -12.94 -15.61 2.20
N MET A 214 -11.70 -15.95 1.82
CA MET A 214 -11.10 -15.44 0.58
C MET A 214 -11.96 -15.76 -0.65
N SER A 215 -12.62 -16.90 -0.68
CA SER A 215 -13.57 -17.29 -1.73
C SER A 215 -14.81 -16.40 -1.82
N GLU A 216 -15.18 -15.70 -0.75
CA GLU A 216 -16.27 -14.71 -0.71
C GLU A 216 -15.75 -13.32 -1.09
N ILE A 217 -14.59 -12.92 -0.54
CA ILE A 217 -13.93 -11.65 -0.81
C ILE A 217 -13.59 -11.51 -2.31
N SER A 218 -13.18 -12.60 -2.97
CA SER A 218 -12.87 -12.60 -4.41
C SER A 218 -14.04 -12.17 -5.30
N LYS A 219 -15.26 -12.21 -4.80
CA LYS A 219 -16.48 -11.82 -5.54
C LYS A 219 -16.84 -10.34 -5.37
N LEU A 220 -16.13 -9.62 -4.51
CA LEU A 220 -16.38 -8.22 -4.25
C LEU A 220 -15.73 -7.36 -5.34
N ASN A 221 -16.52 -6.53 -6.02
CA ASN A 221 -16.08 -5.74 -7.18
C ASN A 221 -16.33 -4.24 -7.02
N ASP A 222 -16.71 -3.77 -5.84
CA ASP A 222 -17.01 -2.37 -5.58
C ASP A 222 -15.81 -1.64 -4.97
N GLY A 223 -15.70 -0.35 -5.28
CA GLY A 223 -14.60 0.50 -4.89
C GLY A 223 -13.41 0.47 -5.88
N ARG A 224 -12.38 1.22 -5.56
CA ARG A 224 -11.23 1.43 -6.46
C ARG A 224 -9.91 0.97 -5.86
N ILE A 225 -9.67 1.28 -4.59
CA ILE A 225 -8.38 1.04 -3.92
C ILE A 225 -8.60 0.06 -2.77
N HIS A 226 -7.81 -1.00 -2.76
CA HIS A 226 -8.00 -2.10 -1.82
C HIS A 226 -6.70 -2.46 -1.11
N CYS A 227 -6.84 -2.90 0.13
CA CYS A 227 -5.86 -3.73 0.82
C CYS A 227 -6.58 -4.84 1.57
N LEU A 228 -5.85 -5.87 1.94
CA LEU A 228 -6.41 -7.06 2.55
C LEU A 228 -5.66 -7.38 3.85
N VAL A 229 -6.37 -7.83 4.85
CA VAL A 229 -5.76 -8.45 6.03
C VAL A 229 -6.17 -9.91 6.05
N ILE A 230 -5.21 -10.83 6.10
CA ILE A 230 -5.47 -12.25 6.40
C ILE A 230 -5.34 -12.43 7.91
N ALA A 231 -6.42 -12.91 8.52
CA ALA A 231 -6.48 -13.20 9.94
C ALA A 231 -5.83 -14.55 10.26
N ALA A 232 -4.93 -14.57 11.26
CA ALA A 232 -4.54 -15.78 11.93
C ALA A 232 -5.61 -16.16 12.98
N LYS A 233 -5.36 -17.15 13.83
CA LYS A 233 -6.32 -17.56 14.88
C LYS A 233 -6.71 -16.33 15.72
N MET A 234 -7.96 -15.92 15.61
CA MET A 234 -8.53 -14.78 16.33
C MET A 234 -8.83 -15.11 17.79
N ASN A 235 -8.60 -14.16 18.68
CA ASN A 235 -9.19 -14.21 20.04
C ASN A 235 -10.67 -13.79 20.00
N GLN A 236 -11.35 -13.84 21.14
CA GLN A 236 -12.79 -13.56 21.22
C GLN A 236 -13.14 -12.16 20.68
N ASN A 237 -12.43 -11.11 21.10
CA ASN A 237 -12.71 -9.74 20.70
C ASN A 237 -12.49 -9.52 19.19
N GLU A 238 -11.45 -10.14 18.64
CA GLU A 238 -11.14 -10.11 17.20
C GLU A 238 -12.21 -10.86 16.40
N ALA A 239 -12.63 -12.03 16.87
CA ALA A 239 -13.70 -12.80 16.23
C ALA A 239 -15.04 -12.03 16.22
N GLU A 240 -15.39 -11.37 17.32
CA GLU A 240 -16.57 -10.51 17.38
C GLU A 240 -16.45 -9.30 16.42
N ALA A 241 -15.26 -8.71 16.31
CA ALA A 241 -15.02 -7.63 15.36
C ALA A 241 -15.10 -8.10 13.90
N PHE A 242 -14.62 -9.31 13.63
CA PHE A 242 -14.71 -9.96 12.32
C PHE A 242 -16.19 -10.24 11.95
N GLU A 243 -16.96 -10.85 12.83
CA GLU A 243 -18.38 -11.15 12.58
C GLU A 243 -19.23 -9.90 12.34
N ARG A 244 -18.94 -8.77 13.03
CA ARG A 244 -19.64 -7.50 12.77
C ARG A 244 -19.43 -6.93 11.35
N ARG A 245 -18.43 -7.38 10.63
CA ARG A 245 -18.06 -6.92 9.26
C ARG A 245 -18.33 -7.97 8.20
N LYS A 246 -18.91 -9.08 8.58
CA LYS A 246 -19.12 -10.24 7.70
C LYS A 246 -19.95 -9.88 6.48
N ILE A 247 -19.50 -10.38 5.32
CA ILE A 247 -20.25 -10.28 4.07
C ILE A 247 -21.59 -10.98 4.24
N VAL A 248 -22.68 -10.27 3.96
CA VAL A 248 -24.07 -10.77 4.03
C VAL A 248 -24.52 -11.19 2.63
#